data_fe193f40c566b50c88f4bfba360d0fa0
#
_entry.id   fe193f40c566b50c88f4bfba360d0fa0
#
_cell.length_a   1.000
_cell.length_b   1.000
_cell.length_c   1.000
_cell.angle_alpha   90.00
_cell.angle_beta   90.00
_cell.angle_gamma   90.00
#
_symmetry.space_group_name_H-M   'P 1'
#
loop_
_entity.id
_entity.type
_entity.pdbx_description
1 polymer ?
#
loop_
_entity_poly.entity_id
_entity_poly.type
_entity_poly.pdbx_seq_one_letter_code
_entity_poly.pdbx_strand_id
1 'polypeptide(L)'
;MAYQTPFQVSNGTIFDADGKKVHLFGVNYYAPFNHNFYNILELGKDHFKAVDEDFRHFQELDIRFIRIHLYDREITDAEGNLVENLNLDILDYVLEKAEQQNIYLMLTPIVWWNTVSTQIAVEADYAYWYTGSHQDFGFSNFYSKDSLIWHPEALECQKRYFRTLFAHRGKRTGKRICDYSNIVVVEPFNEPDYIAPWLVETDETPSGMGYRVFSQGKLRRQLKEKFRVFAEKHPELSETKDICREFNTSILANYFNELFPIVDEYFGNRTIKCSFVSYNGTVDERMDQLLKLHHIDALSFGAYLNTCNFDGVNTDSTNHLPMAEKWLNNVRNYCNSNLARIIYEFDATGTQNGYPIAALSAAFRETGVQMAAYFTYTPAAVAQWNPGWLVHYLAMEHTPSKAACFAAAAAIFHSSNEPELVTGEEKWQGKNFLIERNNDLTVYADQTMFCYSNDTELVPPQPEKLVKIFGRGKSQLASCSGNGCYVLEKISDKQWKLHLHPAQKFLADPQRGRQFRSMANRWISCLKEAPVSQILEQVLTFRFSLGQLKEVTALDTGETIRITDTDSCELRPGNYLITLQ
;
A
#
# COMPACT_ATOMS: atom_id res chain seq x y z
N MET A 1 5.34 -16.72 -10.58
CA MET A 1 5.00 -16.67 -12.02
C MET A 1 4.21 -15.41 -12.29
N ALA A 2 4.50 -14.70 -13.38
CA ALA A 2 3.69 -13.56 -13.81
C ALA A 2 2.33 -14.06 -14.31
N TYR A 3 1.28 -13.26 -14.06
CA TYR A 3 -0.04 -13.47 -14.64
C TYR A 3 -0.09 -12.88 -16.05
N GLN A 4 -0.95 -13.42 -16.89
CA GLN A 4 -1.17 -12.90 -18.24
C GLN A 4 -2.28 -11.84 -18.23
N THR A 5 -1.96 -10.65 -18.70
CA THR A 5 -2.97 -9.59 -18.88
C THR A 5 -3.71 -9.76 -20.22
N PRO A 6 -4.96 -9.32 -20.35
CA PRO A 6 -5.75 -8.54 -19.38
C PRO A 6 -6.37 -9.38 -18.27
N PHE A 7 -6.68 -8.72 -17.15
CA PHE A 7 -7.48 -9.33 -16.09
C PHE A 7 -8.98 -9.12 -16.36
N GLN A 8 -9.77 -10.10 -15.94
CA GLN A 8 -11.23 -10.08 -16.10
C GLN A 8 -11.91 -10.45 -14.80
N VAL A 9 -13.04 -9.80 -14.51
CA VAL A 9 -13.87 -10.14 -13.35
C VAL A 9 -15.06 -10.99 -13.81
N SER A 10 -15.24 -12.14 -13.18
CA SER A 10 -16.39 -13.00 -13.39
C SER A 10 -16.89 -13.50 -12.04
N ASN A 11 -18.17 -13.24 -11.76
CA ASN A 11 -18.82 -13.64 -10.49
C ASN A 11 -17.97 -13.24 -9.24
N GLY A 12 -17.50 -12.02 -9.19
CA GLY A 12 -16.70 -11.48 -8.08
C GLY A 12 -15.28 -12.03 -7.97
N THR A 13 -14.82 -12.78 -8.97
CA THR A 13 -13.46 -13.35 -9.01
C THR A 13 -12.67 -12.76 -10.17
N ILE A 14 -11.41 -12.38 -9.89
CA ILE A 14 -10.47 -11.87 -10.88
C ILE A 14 -9.69 -13.05 -11.46
N PHE A 15 -9.68 -13.14 -12.78
CA PHE A 15 -8.90 -14.12 -13.54
C PHE A 15 -7.93 -13.41 -14.47
N ASP A 16 -6.80 -14.04 -14.75
CA ASP A 16 -5.90 -13.63 -15.81
C ASP A 16 -6.39 -14.13 -17.18
N ALA A 17 -5.67 -13.76 -18.26
CA ALA A 17 -6.05 -14.14 -19.63
C ALA A 17 -6.02 -15.66 -19.87
N ASP A 18 -5.29 -16.41 -19.07
CA ASP A 18 -5.24 -17.88 -19.12
C ASP A 18 -6.32 -18.54 -18.23
N GLY A 19 -7.19 -17.76 -17.60
CA GLY A 19 -8.26 -18.23 -16.73
C GLY A 19 -7.79 -18.63 -15.33
N LYS A 20 -6.59 -18.25 -14.93
CA LYS A 20 -6.05 -18.51 -13.60
C LYS A 20 -6.53 -17.44 -12.61
N LYS A 21 -6.96 -17.84 -11.41
CA LYS A 21 -7.28 -16.89 -10.33
C LYS A 21 -6.05 -16.05 -9.99
N VAL A 22 -6.25 -14.73 -9.92
CA VAL A 22 -5.21 -13.76 -9.60
C VAL A 22 -5.15 -13.55 -8.09
N HIS A 23 -3.93 -13.53 -7.52
CA HIS A 23 -3.70 -13.15 -6.13
C HIS A 23 -2.46 -12.25 -6.09
N LEU A 24 -2.64 -10.98 -5.72
CA LEU A 24 -1.59 -9.97 -5.73
C LEU A 24 -1.50 -9.28 -4.37
N PHE A 25 -0.33 -9.36 -3.75
CA PHE A 25 -0.03 -8.73 -2.48
C PHE A 25 1.09 -7.73 -2.65
N GLY A 26 0.98 -6.58 -1.98
CA GLY A 26 1.98 -5.54 -2.12
C GLY A 26 1.75 -4.34 -1.22
N VAL A 27 2.10 -3.17 -1.72
CA VAL A 27 2.19 -1.95 -0.92
C VAL A 27 1.60 -0.73 -1.62
N ASN A 28 1.22 0.27 -0.83
CA ASN A 28 1.09 1.65 -1.29
C ASN A 28 2.48 2.27 -1.37
N TYR A 29 2.78 3.01 -2.45
CA TYR A 29 4.10 3.55 -2.73
C TYR A 29 4.05 5.01 -3.20
N TYR A 30 4.87 5.87 -2.58
CA TYR A 30 4.80 7.31 -2.73
C TYR A 30 6.11 7.97 -3.17
N ALA A 31 7.10 7.23 -3.64
CA ALA A 31 8.39 7.85 -4.04
C ALA A 31 8.25 8.98 -5.09
N PRO A 32 7.29 8.92 -6.04
CA PRO A 32 7.07 10.01 -6.99
C PRO A 32 6.44 11.26 -6.38
N PHE A 33 5.83 11.16 -5.20
CA PHE A 33 4.96 12.22 -4.68
C PHE A 33 5.12 12.46 -3.19
N ASN A 34 4.57 13.60 -2.73
CA ASN A 34 4.35 13.92 -1.34
C ASN A 34 5.64 13.86 -0.50
N HIS A 35 5.52 13.50 0.76
CA HIS A 35 6.63 13.49 1.73
C HIS A 35 7.85 12.75 1.22
N ASN A 36 7.67 11.59 0.60
CA ASN A 36 8.79 10.77 0.17
C ASN A 36 9.59 11.47 -0.93
N PHE A 37 8.89 12.04 -1.93
CA PHE A 37 9.54 12.79 -3.00
C PHE A 37 10.35 13.97 -2.45
N TYR A 38 9.72 14.84 -1.65
CA TYR A 38 10.37 16.04 -1.16
C TYR A 38 11.49 15.77 -0.17
N ASN A 39 11.37 14.75 0.67
CA ASN A 39 12.44 14.37 1.58
C ASN A 39 13.65 13.77 0.85
N ILE A 40 13.46 13.00 -0.21
CA ILE A 40 14.55 12.52 -1.07
C ILE A 40 15.25 13.73 -1.73
N LEU A 41 14.48 14.70 -2.23
CA LEU A 41 15.00 15.93 -2.85
C LEU A 41 15.81 16.76 -1.86
N GLU A 42 15.31 17.01 -0.65
CA GLU A 42 16.00 17.80 0.38
C GLU A 42 17.29 17.14 0.87
N LEU A 43 17.34 15.80 0.87
CA LEU A 43 18.56 15.07 1.18
C LEU A 43 19.60 15.12 0.05
N GLY A 44 19.25 15.72 -1.09
CA GLY A 44 20.11 15.72 -2.27
C GLY A 44 20.35 14.34 -2.85
N LYS A 45 19.46 13.38 -2.55
CA LYS A 45 19.55 12.01 -3.07
C LYS A 45 18.93 11.92 -4.46
N ASP A 46 19.47 11.00 -5.25
CA ASP A 46 18.97 10.69 -6.59
C ASP A 46 17.68 9.85 -6.48
N HIS A 47 16.56 10.36 -6.95
CA HIS A 47 15.27 9.69 -6.92
C HIS A 47 15.26 8.40 -7.74
N PHE A 48 15.95 8.36 -8.88
CA PHE A 48 16.01 7.16 -9.71
C PHE A 48 16.73 6.02 -9.00
N LYS A 49 17.85 6.33 -8.32
CA LYS A 49 18.55 5.34 -7.50
C LYS A 49 17.74 4.91 -6.27
N ALA A 50 16.98 5.82 -5.67
CA ALA A 50 16.08 5.48 -4.56
C ALA A 50 14.99 4.48 -5.02
N VAL A 51 14.40 4.71 -6.19
CA VAL A 51 13.44 3.78 -6.79
C VAL A 51 14.11 2.43 -7.12
N ASP A 52 15.33 2.42 -7.66
CA ASP A 52 16.06 1.17 -7.95
C ASP A 52 16.28 0.33 -6.70
N GLU A 53 16.64 0.97 -5.58
CA GLU A 53 16.83 0.29 -4.30
C GLU A 53 15.51 -0.26 -3.74
N ASP A 54 14.44 0.53 -3.77
CA ASP A 54 13.11 0.10 -3.34
C ASP A 54 12.62 -1.09 -4.17
N PHE A 55 12.78 -1.05 -5.49
CA PHE A 55 12.36 -2.14 -6.37
C PHE A 55 13.19 -3.43 -6.20
N ARG A 56 14.45 -3.32 -5.77
CA ARG A 56 15.22 -4.48 -5.32
C ARG A 56 14.61 -5.11 -4.06
N HIS A 57 14.24 -4.28 -3.08
CA HIS A 57 13.53 -4.75 -1.88
C HIS A 57 12.17 -5.37 -2.22
N PHE A 58 11.44 -4.82 -3.21
CA PHE A 58 10.16 -5.37 -3.64
C PHE A 58 10.28 -6.79 -4.20
N GLN A 59 11.33 -7.08 -4.94
CA GLN A 59 11.59 -8.44 -5.41
C GLN A 59 11.87 -9.41 -4.25
N GLU A 60 12.65 -8.98 -3.26
CA GLU A 60 12.99 -9.81 -2.11
C GLU A 60 11.75 -10.10 -1.23
N LEU A 61 10.90 -9.09 -1.01
CA LEU A 61 9.65 -9.17 -0.26
C LEU A 61 8.51 -9.86 -1.04
N ASP A 62 8.73 -10.28 -2.28
CA ASP A 62 7.72 -10.82 -3.20
C ASP A 62 6.52 -9.88 -3.39
N ILE A 63 6.77 -8.58 -3.46
CA ILE A 63 5.75 -7.57 -3.79
C ILE A 63 5.40 -7.71 -5.26
N ARG A 64 4.12 -8.02 -5.54
CA ARG A 64 3.59 -8.16 -6.90
C ARG A 64 2.52 -7.14 -7.23
N PHE A 65 2.18 -6.27 -6.29
CA PHE A 65 1.15 -5.27 -6.44
C PHE A 65 1.58 -3.96 -5.79
N ILE A 66 1.42 -2.86 -6.52
CA ILE A 66 1.67 -1.52 -6.00
C ILE A 66 0.46 -0.66 -6.28
N ARG A 67 -0.09 -0.03 -5.25
CA ARG A 67 -1.04 1.06 -5.42
C ARG A 67 -0.28 2.39 -5.40
N ILE A 68 -0.49 3.18 -6.44
CA ILE A 68 0.12 4.50 -6.56
C ILE A 68 -0.95 5.57 -6.42
N HIS A 69 -0.82 6.40 -5.39
CA HIS A 69 -1.57 7.62 -5.27
C HIS A 69 -0.92 8.68 -6.17
N LEU A 70 -1.66 9.16 -7.16
CA LEU A 70 -1.23 10.23 -8.04
C LEU A 70 -1.70 11.55 -7.46
N TYR A 71 -0.75 12.35 -6.97
CA TYR A 71 -1.07 13.66 -6.42
C TYR A 71 -1.29 14.64 -7.57
N ASP A 72 -2.53 14.77 -8.03
CA ASP A 72 -2.93 15.64 -9.14
C ASP A 72 -2.40 17.07 -8.97
N ARG A 73 -2.42 17.59 -7.76
CA ARG A 73 -1.92 18.94 -7.43
C ARG A 73 -0.42 19.12 -7.64
N GLU A 74 0.35 18.06 -7.68
CA GLU A 74 1.81 18.10 -7.90
C GLU A 74 2.17 17.96 -9.38
N ILE A 75 1.23 17.54 -10.23
CA ILE A 75 1.44 17.26 -11.65
C ILE A 75 0.39 17.88 -12.58
N THR A 76 -0.52 18.72 -12.06
CA THR A 76 -1.48 19.43 -12.90
C THR A 76 -1.48 20.95 -12.63
N ASP A 77 -2.02 21.71 -13.59
CA ASP A 77 -2.44 23.08 -13.39
C ASP A 77 -3.85 23.20 -12.79
N ALA A 78 -4.33 24.43 -12.60
CA ALA A 78 -5.65 24.72 -12.05
C ALA A 78 -6.82 24.25 -12.95
N GLU A 79 -6.57 24.04 -14.22
CA GLU A 79 -7.54 23.57 -15.20
C GLU A 79 -7.52 22.04 -15.40
N GLY A 80 -6.55 21.33 -14.76
CA GLY A 80 -6.40 19.88 -14.87
C GLY A 80 -5.57 19.44 -16.07
N ASN A 81 -4.76 20.32 -16.68
CA ASN A 81 -3.77 19.91 -17.66
C ASN A 81 -2.53 19.37 -16.94
N LEU A 82 -1.89 18.36 -17.53
CA LEU A 82 -0.65 17.80 -16.98
C LEU A 82 0.50 18.79 -17.12
N VAL A 83 1.34 18.88 -16.08
CA VAL A 83 2.53 19.73 -16.02
C VAL A 83 3.78 18.86 -16.00
N GLU A 84 4.69 19.09 -16.95
CA GLU A 84 5.96 18.38 -17.03
C GLU A 84 6.89 18.81 -15.88
N ASN A 85 7.22 17.89 -15.00
CA ASN A 85 8.11 18.11 -13.86
C ASN A 85 8.80 16.81 -13.39
N LEU A 86 9.65 16.91 -12.37
CA LEU A 86 10.39 15.76 -11.85
C LEU A 86 9.46 14.69 -11.23
N ASN A 87 8.33 15.07 -10.61
CA ASN A 87 7.37 14.12 -10.06
C ASN A 87 6.87 13.18 -11.15
N LEU A 88 6.51 13.75 -12.31
CA LEU A 88 6.03 12.98 -13.46
C LEU A 88 7.13 12.11 -14.07
N ASP A 89 8.38 12.62 -14.16
CA ASP A 89 9.54 11.85 -14.64
C ASP A 89 9.82 10.63 -13.72
N ILE A 90 9.65 10.77 -12.39
CA ILE A 90 9.81 9.66 -11.44
C ILE A 90 8.63 8.69 -11.52
N LEU A 91 7.41 9.19 -11.72
CA LEU A 91 6.26 8.31 -11.98
C LEU A 91 6.51 7.44 -13.21
N ASP A 92 6.93 8.03 -14.33
CA ASP A 92 7.29 7.28 -15.55
C ASP A 92 8.32 6.19 -15.28
N TYR A 93 9.31 6.50 -14.43
CA TYR A 93 10.34 5.54 -14.05
C TYR A 93 9.79 4.39 -13.19
N VAL A 94 8.90 4.70 -12.25
CA VAL A 94 8.24 3.67 -11.43
C VAL A 94 7.38 2.74 -12.31
N LEU A 95 6.66 3.27 -13.29
CA LEU A 95 5.87 2.48 -14.24
C LEU A 95 6.76 1.55 -15.07
N GLU A 96 7.88 2.08 -15.58
CA GLU A 96 8.89 1.31 -16.32
C GLU A 96 9.44 0.14 -15.49
N LYS A 97 9.88 0.42 -14.24
CA LYS A 97 10.42 -0.58 -13.33
C LYS A 97 9.39 -1.64 -12.94
N ALA A 98 8.16 -1.23 -12.66
CA ALA A 98 7.08 -2.15 -12.32
C ALA A 98 6.81 -3.13 -13.47
N GLU A 99 6.79 -2.65 -14.72
CA GLU A 99 6.61 -3.53 -15.88
C GLU A 99 7.80 -4.49 -16.06
N GLN A 100 9.05 -4.01 -15.94
CA GLN A 100 10.26 -4.82 -16.04
C GLN A 100 10.29 -5.96 -15.01
N GLN A 101 9.71 -5.73 -13.83
CA GLN A 101 9.70 -6.68 -12.71
C GLN A 101 8.39 -7.48 -12.59
N ASN A 102 7.45 -7.33 -13.53
CA ASN A 102 6.12 -7.96 -13.48
C ASN A 102 5.34 -7.61 -12.20
N ILE A 103 5.45 -6.36 -11.74
CA ILE A 103 4.65 -5.81 -10.65
C ILE A 103 3.41 -5.16 -11.26
N TYR A 104 2.23 -5.53 -10.76
CA TYR A 104 0.94 -5.00 -11.23
C TYR A 104 0.58 -3.74 -10.47
N LEU A 105 -0.14 -2.84 -11.13
CA LEU A 105 -0.39 -1.50 -10.63
C LEU A 105 -1.87 -1.20 -10.50
N MET A 106 -2.21 -0.55 -9.40
CA MET A 106 -3.47 0.16 -9.19
C MET A 106 -3.17 1.65 -9.17
N LEU A 107 -3.78 2.40 -10.08
CA LEU A 107 -3.68 3.84 -10.12
C LEU A 107 -4.87 4.48 -9.41
N THR A 108 -4.59 5.43 -8.52
CA THR A 108 -5.59 6.27 -7.86
C THR A 108 -5.30 7.73 -8.23
N PRO A 109 -5.91 8.25 -9.34
CA PRO A 109 -5.58 9.56 -9.90
C PRO A 109 -5.87 10.74 -8.99
N ILE A 110 -6.95 10.68 -8.19
CA ILE A 110 -7.31 11.75 -7.27
C ILE A 110 -7.14 11.28 -5.84
N VAL A 111 -6.29 11.96 -5.09
CA VAL A 111 -5.99 11.59 -3.69
C VAL A 111 -6.65 12.54 -2.70
N TRP A 112 -6.58 13.80 -2.96
CA TRP A 112 -7.07 14.85 -2.07
C TRP A 112 -6.75 14.60 -0.59
N TRP A 113 -5.51 14.51 -0.25
CA TRP A 113 -5.09 14.32 1.13
C TRP A 113 -4.00 15.34 1.47
N ASN A 114 -4.17 16.06 2.59
CA ASN A 114 -3.20 17.00 3.13
C ASN A 114 -2.93 18.29 2.39
N THR A 115 -3.82 18.79 1.53
CA THR A 115 -3.64 20.16 1.06
C THR A 115 -4.95 20.89 1.01
N VAL A 116 -4.86 22.17 1.23
CA VAL A 116 -5.93 23.08 1.02
C VAL A 116 -5.33 24.24 0.29
N SER A 117 -5.94 24.65 -0.79
CA SER A 117 -5.52 25.88 -1.43
C SER A 117 -5.62 27.03 -0.43
N THR A 118 -4.72 27.97 -0.55
CA THR A 118 -4.80 29.22 0.19
C THR A 118 -6.16 29.89 0.05
N GLN A 119 -6.81 29.71 -1.07
CA GLN A 119 -8.14 30.29 -1.33
C GLN A 119 -9.24 29.59 -0.53
N ILE A 120 -9.27 28.25 -0.49
CA ILE A 120 -10.23 27.50 0.36
C ILE A 120 -9.93 27.78 1.84
N ALA A 121 -8.66 27.83 2.23
CA ALA A 121 -8.25 28.15 3.58
C ALA A 121 -8.70 29.54 4.02
N VAL A 122 -8.55 30.53 3.16
CA VAL A 122 -8.98 31.91 3.42
C VAL A 122 -10.51 32.03 3.50
N GLU A 123 -11.23 31.33 2.59
CA GLU A 123 -12.71 31.34 2.60
C GLU A 123 -13.32 30.53 3.76
N ALA A 124 -12.59 29.57 4.29
CA ALA A 124 -13.08 28.63 5.29
C ALA A 124 -12.53 28.88 6.70
N ASP A 125 -11.60 29.82 6.87
CA ASP A 125 -10.92 30.11 8.15
C ASP A 125 -10.27 28.85 8.77
N TYR A 126 -9.72 27.97 7.90
CA TYR A 126 -9.06 26.76 8.35
C TYR A 126 -7.57 26.96 8.56
N ALA A 127 -7.13 26.66 9.79
CA ALA A 127 -5.73 26.41 10.06
C ALA A 127 -5.32 24.98 9.67
N TYR A 128 -4.46 24.78 8.85
CA TYR A 128 -4.08 23.88 7.96
C TYR A 128 -3.09 22.91 8.18
N TRP A 129 -3.21 21.89 7.57
CA TRP A 129 -2.46 20.70 7.45
C TRP A 129 -1.50 20.74 6.31
N TYR A 130 -0.88 21.79 5.94
CA TYR A 130 -0.13 21.82 4.83
C TYR A 130 1.09 22.06 4.78
N THR A 131 1.75 21.82 3.93
CA THR A 131 2.17 21.46 2.94
C THR A 131 3.32 22.04 2.49
N GLY A 132 4.21 22.24 2.41
CA GLY A 132 5.43 22.59 1.92
C GLY A 132 5.72 22.25 0.47
N SER A 133 4.83 21.79 -0.28
CA SER A 133 5.11 21.62 -1.68
C SER A 133 5.14 22.99 -2.35
N HIS A 134 6.23 23.29 -3.01
CA HIS A 134 6.40 24.53 -3.70
C HIS A 134 5.59 24.62 -5.01
N GLN A 135 4.74 23.62 -5.32
CA GLN A 135 4.06 23.45 -6.59
C GLN A 135 2.60 23.00 -6.49
N ASP A 136 1.89 23.41 -5.45
CA ASP A 136 0.47 23.08 -5.29
C ASP A 136 -0.42 23.95 -6.17
N PHE A 137 -0.34 23.75 -7.47
CA PHE A 137 -1.17 24.48 -8.43
C PHE A 137 -2.29 23.63 -9.02
N GLY A 138 -2.38 22.36 -8.67
CA GLY A 138 -3.34 21.43 -9.23
C GLY A 138 -4.80 21.80 -8.91
N PHE A 139 -5.68 21.44 -9.82
CA PHE A 139 -7.10 21.82 -9.78
C PHE A 139 -7.80 21.41 -8.48
N SER A 140 -7.44 20.28 -7.87
CA SER A 140 -8.10 19.82 -6.64
C SER A 140 -7.89 20.74 -5.44
N ASN A 141 -6.91 21.66 -5.50
CA ASN A 141 -6.73 22.68 -4.47
C ASN A 141 -7.86 23.72 -4.42
N PHE A 142 -8.67 23.82 -5.46
CA PHE A 142 -9.76 24.80 -5.54
C PHE A 142 -11.11 24.22 -5.09
N TYR A 143 -11.14 22.95 -4.66
CA TYR A 143 -12.34 22.22 -4.29
C TYR A 143 -12.17 21.52 -2.94
N SER A 144 -13.28 21.43 -2.17
CA SER A 144 -13.33 20.54 -1.02
C SER A 144 -13.41 19.08 -1.48
N LYS A 145 -13.02 18.13 -0.63
CA LYS A 145 -12.98 16.72 -0.97
C LYS A 145 -14.34 16.20 -1.46
N ASP A 146 -15.42 16.56 -0.75
CA ASP A 146 -16.78 16.20 -1.14
C ASP A 146 -17.20 16.83 -2.46
N SER A 147 -16.74 18.06 -2.76
CA SER A 147 -17.16 18.77 -3.97
C SER A 147 -16.54 18.21 -5.26
N LEU A 148 -15.44 17.48 -5.18
CA LEU A 148 -14.81 16.85 -6.35
C LEU A 148 -15.73 15.84 -7.04
N ILE A 149 -16.64 15.19 -6.31
CA ILE A 149 -17.55 14.19 -6.89
C ILE A 149 -18.85 14.78 -7.46
N TRP A 150 -19.21 16.04 -7.13
CA TRP A 150 -20.49 16.60 -7.53
C TRP A 150 -20.42 17.96 -8.25
N HIS A 151 -19.30 18.70 -8.14
CA HIS A 151 -19.18 20.02 -8.73
C HIS A 151 -18.84 19.91 -10.21
N PRO A 152 -19.63 20.55 -11.13
CA PRO A 152 -19.44 20.36 -12.56
C PRO A 152 -18.05 20.76 -13.07
N GLU A 153 -17.53 21.92 -12.62
CA GLU A 153 -16.22 22.40 -13.06
C GLU A 153 -15.10 21.49 -12.54
N ALA A 154 -15.21 20.97 -11.31
CA ALA A 154 -14.26 20.01 -10.77
C ALA A 154 -14.25 18.71 -11.58
N LEU A 155 -15.41 18.28 -12.02
CA LEU A 155 -15.55 17.08 -12.85
C LEU A 155 -14.91 17.28 -14.24
N GLU A 156 -15.08 18.46 -14.87
CA GLU A 156 -14.44 18.77 -16.15
C GLU A 156 -12.90 18.84 -16.02
N CYS A 157 -12.37 19.38 -14.91
CA CYS A 157 -10.93 19.33 -14.64
C CYS A 157 -10.43 17.88 -14.51
N GLN A 158 -11.16 17.02 -13.78
CA GLN A 158 -10.81 15.60 -13.64
C GLN A 158 -10.85 14.86 -14.98
N LYS A 159 -11.85 15.10 -15.80
CA LYS A 159 -11.96 14.50 -17.14
C LYS A 159 -10.77 14.89 -18.03
N ARG A 160 -10.36 16.15 -17.99
CA ARG A 160 -9.16 16.63 -18.71
C ARG A 160 -7.90 15.99 -18.19
N TYR A 161 -7.75 15.96 -16.86
CA TYR A 161 -6.62 15.33 -16.19
C TYR A 161 -6.49 13.84 -16.57
N PHE A 162 -7.57 13.08 -16.52
CA PHE A 162 -7.53 11.66 -16.88
C PHE A 162 -7.09 11.46 -18.32
N ARG A 163 -7.62 12.25 -19.28
CA ARG A 163 -7.22 12.16 -20.69
C ARG A 163 -5.75 12.50 -20.89
N THR A 164 -5.28 13.60 -20.28
CA THR A 164 -3.89 14.03 -20.43
C THR A 164 -2.94 13.07 -19.73
N LEU A 165 -3.29 12.56 -18.56
CA LEU A 165 -2.52 11.58 -17.81
C LEU A 165 -2.38 10.27 -18.61
N PHE A 166 -3.49 9.67 -19.02
CA PHE A 166 -3.44 8.36 -19.70
C PHE A 166 -2.76 8.44 -21.08
N ALA A 167 -2.84 9.59 -21.74
CA ALA A 167 -2.16 9.86 -23.01
C ALA A 167 -0.68 10.26 -22.83
N HIS A 168 -0.26 10.65 -21.62
CA HIS A 168 1.11 11.09 -21.36
C HIS A 168 2.13 10.04 -21.80
N ARG A 169 3.21 10.49 -22.45
CA ARG A 169 4.31 9.64 -22.92
C ARG A 169 5.55 9.88 -22.09
N GLY A 170 5.98 8.83 -21.39
CA GLY A 170 7.23 8.87 -20.63
C GLY A 170 8.44 9.22 -21.50
N LYS A 171 9.25 10.18 -21.04
CA LYS A 171 10.43 10.67 -21.78
C LYS A 171 11.45 9.58 -22.07
N ARG A 172 11.57 8.59 -21.19
CA ARG A 172 12.56 7.51 -21.30
C ARG A 172 12.13 6.43 -22.29
N THR A 173 10.86 6.04 -22.24
CA THR A 173 10.33 4.90 -23.00
C THR A 173 9.55 5.30 -24.26
N GLY A 174 9.04 6.54 -24.30
CA GLY A 174 8.09 6.99 -25.31
C GLY A 174 6.72 6.31 -25.22
N LYS A 175 6.51 5.45 -24.22
CA LYS A 175 5.31 4.67 -23.99
C LYS A 175 4.26 5.52 -23.28
N ARG A 176 2.99 5.44 -23.69
CA ARG A 176 1.91 6.13 -22.96
C ARG A 176 1.62 5.39 -21.65
N ILE A 177 1.11 6.12 -20.66
CA ILE A 177 0.68 5.48 -19.41
C ILE A 177 -0.35 4.37 -19.69
N CYS A 178 -1.32 4.62 -20.55
CA CYS A 178 -2.29 3.60 -20.91
C CYS A 178 -1.74 2.41 -21.73
N ASP A 179 -0.50 2.47 -22.21
CA ASP A 179 0.11 1.35 -22.95
C ASP A 179 0.81 0.34 -22.03
N TYR A 180 0.97 0.63 -20.73
CA TYR A 180 1.52 -0.30 -19.75
C TYR A 180 0.49 -1.39 -19.42
N SER A 181 0.81 -2.64 -19.79
CA SER A 181 -0.11 -3.77 -19.61
C SER A 181 -0.29 -4.21 -18.15
N ASN A 182 0.63 -3.83 -17.29
CA ASN A 182 0.61 -4.12 -15.86
C ASN A 182 -0.22 -3.12 -15.03
N ILE A 183 -0.79 -2.06 -15.63
CA ILE A 183 -1.82 -1.24 -14.99
C ILE A 183 -3.15 -2.00 -15.09
N VAL A 184 -3.54 -2.64 -14.00
CA VAL A 184 -4.65 -3.60 -13.97
C VAL A 184 -5.88 -3.09 -13.22
N VAL A 185 -5.74 -2.03 -12.41
CA VAL A 185 -6.83 -1.40 -11.66
C VAL A 185 -6.75 0.12 -11.76
N VAL A 186 -7.88 0.77 -11.97
CA VAL A 186 -8.05 2.22 -11.80
C VAL A 186 -9.14 2.47 -10.76
N GLU A 187 -8.79 3.16 -9.68
CA GLU A 187 -9.69 3.69 -8.67
C GLU A 187 -9.69 5.21 -8.80
N PRO A 188 -10.73 5.82 -9.33
CA PRO A 188 -10.71 7.23 -9.71
C PRO A 188 -10.37 8.18 -8.59
N PHE A 189 -10.81 7.88 -7.34
CA PHE A 189 -10.66 8.76 -6.20
C PHE A 189 -10.39 7.97 -4.91
N ASN A 190 -9.36 8.39 -4.17
CA ASN A 190 -9.06 7.85 -2.85
C ASN A 190 -10.07 8.33 -1.81
N GLU A 191 -10.82 7.40 -1.22
CA GLU A 191 -11.69 7.68 -0.07
C GLU A 191 -12.58 8.93 -0.25
N PRO A 192 -13.45 9.00 -1.27
CA PRO A 192 -14.32 10.14 -1.47
C PRO A 192 -15.20 10.38 -0.23
N ASP A 193 -15.40 11.65 0.14
CA ASP A 193 -16.34 11.99 1.19
C ASP A 193 -17.76 12.04 0.64
N TYR A 194 -18.67 11.35 1.32
CA TYR A 194 -20.09 11.34 0.97
C TYR A 194 -20.83 12.48 1.65
N ILE A 195 -21.90 12.93 0.99
CA ILE A 195 -22.76 13.98 1.53
C ILE A 195 -23.52 13.44 2.72
N ALA A 196 -23.20 13.95 3.91
CA ALA A 196 -23.88 13.63 5.15
C ALA A 196 -25.06 14.60 5.42
N PRO A 197 -26.11 14.20 6.16
CA PRO A 197 -27.26 15.07 6.47
C PRO A 197 -26.86 16.45 6.99
N TRP A 198 -25.92 16.55 7.92
CA TRP A 198 -25.47 17.82 8.49
C TRP A 198 -24.88 18.79 7.44
N LEU A 199 -24.32 18.28 6.33
CA LEU A 199 -23.83 19.12 5.23
C LEU A 199 -24.93 19.91 4.54
N VAL A 200 -26.14 19.39 4.53
CA VAL A 200 -27.30 20.02 3.85
C VAL A 200 -28.28 20.68 4.82
N GLU A 201 -28.33 20.23 6.08
CA GLU A 201 -29.27 20.74 7.10
C GLU A 201 -28.73 21.99 7.82
N THR A 202 -27.40 22.02 8.13
CA THR A 202 -26.82 23.10 8.94
C THR A 202 -25.74 23.85 8.19
N ASP A 203 -25.30 25.00 8.70
CA ASP A 203 -24.14 25.73 8.21
C ASP A 203 -22.88 25.44 9.06
N GLU A 204 -23.07 24.71 10.17
CA GLU A 204 -22.01 24.37 11.11
C GLU A 204 -21.32 23.06 10.72
N THR A 205 -20.03 22.98 10.97
CA THR A 205 -19.27 21.73 10.87
C THR A 205 -19.18 21.09 12.25
N PRO A 206 -19.58 19.81 12.43
CA PRO A 206 -19.53 19.14 13.72
C PRO A 206 -18.13 19.17 14.34
N SER A 207 -18.07 19.37 15.65
CA SER A 207 -16.80 19.33 16.39
C SER A 207 -16.13 17.95 16.25
N GLY A 208 -14.81 17.91 16.05
CA GLY A 208 -14.04 16.68 15.86
C GLY A 208 -13.85 16.24 14.41
N MET A 209 -14.47 16.91 13.44
CA MET A 209 -14.22 16.67 12.01
C MET A 209 -13.16 17.62 11.42
N GLY A 210 -12.32 18.20 12.26
CA GLY A 210 -11.42 19.32 11.94
C GLY A 210 -10.28 19.04 10.97
N TYR A 211 -10.14 17.83 10.45
CA TYR A 211 -9.14 17.50 9.45
C TYR A 211 -9.73 17.17 8.08
N ARG A 212 -11.03 17.19 7.93
CA ARG A 212 -11.70 17.02 6.62
C ARG A 212 -12.25 18.36 6.17
N VAL A 213 -11.87 18.76 4.99
CA VAL A 213 -12.38 20.00 4.41
C VAL A 213 -13.64 19.68 3.61
N PHE A 214 -14.77 19.95 4.21
CA PHE A 214 -16.07 19.85 3.56
C PHE A 214 -16.45 21.15 2.86
N SER A 215 -17.39 21.07 1.95
CA SER A 215 -17.96 22.22 1.26
C SER A 215 -18.37 23.33 2.23
N GLN A 216 -17.82 24.53 2.01
CA GLN A 216 -18.05 25.74 2.82
C GLN A 216 -18.51 26.89 1.90
N GLY A 217 -19.01 27.96 2.48
CA GLY A 217 -19.29 29.20 1.79
C GLY A 217 -20.11 29.01 0.49
N LYS A 218 -19.56 29.38 -0.65
CA LYS A 218 -20.20 29.25 -1.97
C LYS A 218 -20.50 27.80 -2.32
N LEU A 219 -19.51 26.90 -2.15
CA LEU A 219 -19.68 25.47 -2.44
C LEU A 219 -20.80 24.85 -1.61
N ARG A 220 -20.90 25.18 -0.32
CA ARG A 220 -21.95 24.69 0.56
C ARG A 220 -23.33 25.15 0.10
N ARG A 221 -23.48 26.41 -0.31
CA ARG A 221 -24.75 26.92 -0.84
C ARG A 221 -25.14 26.21 -2.14
N GLN A 222 -24.19 25.96 -3.03
CA GLN A 222 -24.42 25.21 -4.27
C GLN A 222 -24.84 23.76 -3.99
N LEU A 223 -24.18 23.11 -3.01
CA LEU A 223 -24.54 21.76 -2.58
C LEU A 223 -25.98 21.70 -2.04
N LYS A 224 -26.34 22.62 -1.12
CA LYS A 224 -27.68 22.71 -0.55
C LYS A 224 -28.75 22.92 -1.63
N GLU A 225 -28.49 23.77 -2.60
CA GLU A 225 -29.42 24.00 -3.71
C GLU A 225 -29.58 22.75 -4.58
N LYS A 226 -28.48 22.08 -4.89
CA LYS A 226 -28.51 20.83 -5.67
C LYS A 226 -29.28 19.74 -4.90
N PHE A 227 -29.08 19.64 -3.59
CA PHE A 227 -29.80 18.72 -2.73
C PHE A 227 -31.30 19.04 -2.66
N ARG A 228 -31.67 20.32 -2.50
CA ARG A 228 -33.07 20.78 -2.50
C ARG A 228 -33.79 20.40 -3.80
N VAL A 229 -33.16 20.67 -4.95
CA VAL A 229 -33.71 20.30 -6.28
C VAL A 229 -33.88 18.79 -6.41
N PHE A 230 -32.96 18.00 -5.86
CA PHE A 230 -33.08 16.54 -5.84
C PHE A 230 -34.24 16.09 -4.94
N ALA A 231 -34.34 16.60 -3.72
CA ALA A 231 -35.40 16.26 -2.78
C ALA A 231 -36.80 16.57 -3.33
N GLU A 232 -36.97 17.70 -4.01
CA GLU A 232 -38.23 18.07 -4.68
C GLU A 232 -38.68 17.10 -5.76
N LYS A 233 -37.74 16.40 -6.38
CA LYS A 233 -38.02 15.37 -7.40
C LYS A 233 -38.32 13.99 -6.81
N HIS A 234 -38.06 13.83 -5.50
CA HIS A 234 -38.25 12.58 -4.77
C HIS A 234 -39.18 12.77 -3.55
N PRO A 235 -40.45 13.21 -3.78
CA PRO A 235 -41.39 13.49 -2.70
C PRO A 235 -41.81 12.25 -1.88
N GLU A 236 -41.47 11.05 -2.38
CA GLU A 236 -41.65 9.80 -1.67
C GLU A 236 -40.67 9.60 -0.50
N LEU A 237 -39.56 10.35 -0.47
CA LEU A 237 -38.55 10.33 0.59
C LEU A 237 -38.84 11.45 1.58
N SER A 238 -39.05 11.13 2.85
CA SER A 238 -39.39 12.11 3.91
C SER A 238 -38.23 12.43 4.85
N GLU A 239 -37.35 11.47 5.08
CA GLU A 239 -36.23 11.62 6.02
C GLU A 239 -34.97 12.11 5.33
N THR A 240 -34.31 13.13 5.87
CA THR A 240 -33.08 13.70 5.29
C THR A 240 -32.00 12.61 5.05
N LYS A 241 -31.91 11.64 5.95
CA LYS A 241 -30.95 10.54 5.83
C LYS A 241 -31.20 9.70 4.56
N ASP A 242 -32.47 9.39 4.26
CA ASP A 242 -32.85 8.61 3.09
C ASP A 242 -32.66 9.41 1.80
N ILE A 243 -33.01 10.71 1.83
CA ILE A 243 -32.74 11.62 0.70
C ILE A 243 -31.24 11.72 0.45
N CYS A 244 -30.41 11.88 1.48
CA CYS A 244 -28.95 11.91 1.36
C CYS A 244 -28.38 10.62 0.74
N ARG A 245 -28.93 9.47 1.14
CA ARG A 245 -28.50 8.17 0.60
C ARG A 245 -28.75 8.09 -0.91
N GLU A 246 -29.97 8.38 -1.35
CA GLU A 246 -30.31 8.35 -2.77
C GLU A 246 -29.60 9.46 -3.56
N PHE A 247 -29.39 10.63 -2.95
CA PHE A 247 -28.62 11.71 -3.52
C PHE A 247 -27.15 11.31 -3.77
N ASN A 248 -26.49 10.70 -2.78
CA ASN A 248 -25.14 10.15 -2.93
C ASN A 248 -25.07 9.11 -4.06
N THR A 249 -26.05 8.20 -4.12
CA THR A 249 -26.14 7.22 -5.22
C THR A 249 -26.20 7.90 -6.57
N SER A 250 -27.04 8.93 -6.71
CA SER A 250 -27.17 9.72 -7.95
C SER A 250 -25.88 10.45 -8.31
N ILE A 251 -25.21 11.06 -7.32
CA ILE A 251 -23.92 11.74 -7.52
C ILE A 251 -22.84 10.77 -7.97
N LEU A 252 -22.70 9.64 -7.29
CA LEU A 252 -21.69 8.63 -7.61
C LEU A 252 -21.94 7.99 -8.97
N ALA A 253 -23.21 7.69 -9.31
CA ALA A 253 -23.58 7.20 -10.63
C ALA A 253 -23.15 8.18 -11.72
N ASN A 254 -23.45 9.48 -11.54
CA ASN A 254 -23.01 10.51 -12.47
C ASN A 254 -21.47 10.60 -12.56
N TYR A 255 -20.78 10.60 -11.42
CA TYR A 255 -19.33 10.68 -11.36
C TYR A 255 -18.67 9.53 -12.14
N PHE A 256 -19.10 8.29 -11.90
CA PHE A 256 -18.55 7.14 -12.61
C PHE A 256 -18.97 7.08 -14.09
N ASN A 257 -20.20 7.49 -14.43
CA ASN A 257 -20.65 7.59 -15.82
C ASN A 257 -19.82 8.60 -16.63
N GLU A 258 -19.25 9.61 -16.01
CA GLU A 258 -18.40 10.61 -16.66
C GLU A 258 -16.93 10.17 -16.75
N LEU A 259 -16.39 9.44 -15.78
CA LEU A 259 -14.98 9.11 -15.72
C LEU A 259 -14.64 7.71 -16.27
N PHE A 260 -15.43 6.68 -16.00
CA PHE A 260 -15.14 5.34 -16.48
C PHE A 260 -15.14 5.18 -18.00
N PRO A 261 -15.97 5.90 -18.78
CA PRO A 261 -15.81 5.91 -20.25
C PRO A 261 -14.44 6.40 -20.72
N ILE A 262 -13.79 7.32 -19.97
CA ILE A 262 -12.42 7.77 -20.27
C ILE A 262 -11.43 6.65 -19.97
N VAL A 263 -11.62 5.92 -18.88
CA VAL A 263 -10.79 4.74 -18.58
C VAL A 263 -10.93 3.70 -19.71
N ASP A 264 -12.16 3.42 -20.15
CA ASP A 264 -12.41 2.47 -21.24
C ASP A 264 -11.86 2.97 -22.59
N GLU A 265 -11.89 4.29 -22.86
CA GLU A 265 -11.30 4.90 -24.06
C GLU A 265 -9.80 4.62 -24.18
N TYR A 266 -9.06 4.69 -23.06
CA TYR A 266 -7.61 4.56 -23.07
C TYR A 266 -7.12 3.13 -22.79
N PHE A 267 -7.76 2.41 -21.89
CA PHE A 267 -7.34 1.07 -21.49
C PHE A 267 -8.15 -0.06 -22.14
N GLY A 268 -9.30 0.26 -22.72
CA GLY A 268 -10.25 -0.78 -23.16
C GLY A 268 -10.72 -1.62 -21.96
N ASN A 269 -11.03 -2.89 -22.21
CA ASN A 269 -11.47 -3.82 -21.17
C ASN A 269 -10.29 -4.45 -20.39
N ARG A 270 -9.10 -3.84 -20.41
CA ARG A 270 -7.89 -4.40 -19.78
C ARG A 270 -7.75 -4.06 -18.31
N THR A 271 -8.50 -3.07 -17.84
CA THR A 271 -8.33 -2.48 -16.51
C THR A 271 -9.62 -2.59 -15.72
N ILE A 272 -9.51 -3.10 -14.51
CA ILE A 272 -10.61 -3.23 -13.55
C ILE A 272 -10.96 -1.83 -13.04
N LYS A 273 -12.23 -1.46 -13.14
CA LYS A 273 -12.77 -0.22 -12.60
C LYS A 273 -13.20 -0.47 -11.16
N CYS A 274 -12.56 0.22 -10.23
CA CYS A 274 -12.73 0.00 -8.81
C CYS A 274 -13.31 1.23 -8.10
N SER A 275 -14.11 1.01 -7.08
CA SER A 275 -14.65 2.06 -6.23
C SER A 275 -14.43 1.74 -4.75
N PHE A 276 -14.07 2.77 -4.00
CA PHE A 276 -13.98 2.75 -2.53
C PHE A 276 -15.33 2.46 -1.87
N VAL A 277 -15.32 1.65 -0.82
CA VAL A 277 -16.51 1.32 -0.03
C VAL A 277 -16.38 1.76 1.41
N SER A 278 -15.32 1.37 2.10
CA SER A 278 -15.23 1.52 3.55
C SER A 278 -13.79 1.50 4.04
N TYR A 279 -13.53 2.24 5.11
CA TYR A 279 -12.22 2.27 5.78
C TYR A 279 -11.87 0.98 6.53
N ASN A 280 -12.87 0.20 6.99
CA ASN A 280 -12.63 -0.91 7.93
C ASN A 280 -13.34 -2.21 7.53
N GLY A 281 -13.60 -2.43 6.26
CA GLY A 281 -14.32 -3.64 5.82
C GLY A 281 -15.74 -3.77 6.37
N THR A 282 -16.18 -2.78 7.16
CA THR A 282 -17.57 -2.73 7.62
C THR A 282 -18.42 -2.32 6.45
N VAL A 283 -19.35 -3.15 6.12
CA VAL A 283 -20.30 -2.85 5.09
C VAL A 283 -21.37 -1.99 5.71
N ASP A 284 -21.43 -0.80 5.22
CA ASP A 284 -22.49 0.13 5.56
C ASP A 284 -23.48 0.29 4.39
N GLU A 285 -24.41 1.20 4.57
CA GLU A 285 -25.43 1.55 3.57
C GLU A 285 -24.83 1.99 2.22
N ARG A 286 -23.55 2.36 2.18
CA ARG A 286 -22.86 2.81 0.95
C ARG A 286 -22.62 1.66 -0.03
N MET A 287 -22.41 0.44 0.48
CA MET A 287 -22.23 -0.72 -0.38
C MET A 287 -23.48 -1.00 -1.22
N ASP A 288 -24.67 -0.94 -0.61
CA ASP A 288 -25.92 -1.16 -1.34
C ASP A 288 -26.11 -0.11 -2.45
N GLN A 289 -25.65 1.11 -2.22
CA GLN A 289 -25.66 2.17 -3.21
C GLN A 289 -24.71 1.87 -4.37
N LEU A 290 -23.48 1.47 -4.08
CA LEU A 290 -22.47 1.16 -5.09
C LEU A 290 -22.84 -0.07 -5.92
N LEU A 291 -23.50 -1.07 -5.32
CA LEU A 291 -23.99 -2.26 -6.03
C LEU A 291 -25.04 -1.95 -7.10
N LYS A 292 -25.70 -0.80 -7.01
CA LYS A 292 -26.64 -0.33 -8.04
C LYS A 292 -25.96 0.29 -9.27
N LEU A 293 -24.64 0.55 -9.19
CA LEU A 293 -23.88 1.20 -10.26
C LEU A 293 -23.36 0.15 -11.26
N HIS A 294 -23.72 0.29 -12.53
CA HIS A 294 -23.47 -0.72 -13.57
C HIS A 294 -22.06 -0.75 -14.16
N HIS A 295 -21.17 0.16 -13.75
CA HIS A 295 -19.85 0.32 -14.38
C HIS A 295 -18.66 -0.06 -13.48
N ILE A 296 -18.93 -0.63 -12.31
CA ILE A 296 -17.91 -1.03 -11.34
C ILE A 296 -17.64 -2.53 -11.48
N ASP A 297 -16.36 -2.90 -11.59
CA ASP A 297 -15.91 -4.29 -11.65
C ASP A 297 -15.48 -4.82 -10.27
N ALA A 298 -15.01 -3.91 -9.39
CA ALA A 298 -14.49 -4.25 -8.07
C ALA A 298 -14.83 -3.19 -7.02
N LEU A 299 -14.88 -3.64 -5.76
CA LEU A 299 -14.99 -2.79 -4.58
C LEU A 299 -13.69 -2.82 -3.79
N SER A 300 -13.23 -1.65 -3.35
CA SER A 300 -12.06 -1.53 -2.49
C SER A 300 -12.44 -1.22 -1.05
N PHE A 301 -11.73 -1.86 -0.11
CA PHE A 301 -11.93 -1.74 1.33
C PHE A 301 -10.62 -1.35 2.01
N GLY A 302 -10.71 -0.60 3.11
CA GLY A 302 -9.63 -0.48 4.08
C GLY A 302 -9.70 -1.59 5.12
N ALA A 303 -8.55 -1.92 5.71
CA ALA A 303 -8.47 -2.90 6.79
C ALA A 303 -7.50 -2.43 7.88
N TYR A 304 -7.89 -1.40 8.61
CA TYR A 304 -7.13 -0.92 9.77
C TYR A 304 -7.65 -1.58 11.04
N LEU A 305 -6.80 -2.39 11.70
CA LEU A 305 -7.19 -3.19 12.87
C LEU A 305 -7.51 -2.34 14.11
N ASN A 306 -6.94 -1.18 14.20
CA ASN A 306 -7.21 -0.18 15.21
C ASN A 306 -7.56 1.14 14.52
N THR A 307 -8.27 2.00 15.22
CA THR A 307 -8.48 3.36 14.74
C THR A 307 -7.12 3.97 14.41
N CYS A 308 -7.00 4.55 13.22
CA CYS A 308 -5.80 5.22 12.78
C CYS A 308 -5.37 6.23 13.85
N ASN A 309 -4.43 5.84 14.70
CA ASN A 309 -4.05 6.64 15.84
C ASN A 309 -2.81 7.44 15.47
N PHE A 310 -3.05 8.54 14.82
CA PHE A 310 -2.00 9.50 14.46
C PHE A 310 -1.36 10.19 15.67
N ASP A 311 -1.88 9.97 16.89
CA ASP A 311 -1.31 10.52 18.12
C ASP A 311 -0.03 9.79 18.58
N GLY A 312 0.41 8.79 17.83
CA GLY A 312 1.67 8.08 18.10
C GLY A 312 1.62 7.19 19.33
N VAL A 313 0.46 6.66 19.67
CA VAL A 313 0.34 5.67 20.74
C VAL A 313 0.96 4.35 20.29
N ASN A 314 1.91 3.86 21.12
CA ASN A 314 2.50 2.54 20.88
C ASN A 314 1.49 1.44 21.22
N THR A 315 1.26 0.54 20.26
CA THR A 315 0.32 -0.58 20.38
C THR A 315 1.01 -1.96 20.36
N ASP A 316 2.33 -2.02 20.64
CA ASP A 316 3.09 -3.28 20.62
C ASP A 316 2.54 -4.32 21.63
N SER A 317 1.97 -3.86 22.74
CA SER A 317 1.33 -4.73 23.72
C SER A 317 -0.09 -5.17 23.36
N THR A 318 -0.71 -4.53 22.37
CA THR A 318 -2.08 -4.83 21.94
C THR A 318 -2.11 -6.16 21.19
N ASN A 319 -3.09 -7.02 21.54
CA ASN A 319 -3.38 -8.19 20.73
C ASN A 319 -4.26 -7.82 19.53
N HIS A 320 -3.68 -7.87 18.33
CA HIS A 320 -4.38 -7.54 17.09
C HIS A 320 -5.11 -8.73 16.46
N LEU A 321 -4.89 -9.98 16.92
CA LEU A 321 -5.56 -11.17 16.35
C LEU A 321 -7.08 -11.14 16.50
N PRO A 322 -7.66 -10.81 17.68
CA PRO A 322 -9.12 -10.68 17.80
C PRO A 322 -9.73 -9.59 16.91
N MET A 323 -8.97 -8.52 16.64
CA MET A 323 -9.42 -7.45 15.74
C MET A 323 -9.42 -7.92 14.29
N ALA A 324 -8.39 -8.67 13.88
CA ALA A 324 -8.33 -9.30 12.56
C ALA A 324 -9.44 -10.33 12.38
N GLU A 325 -9.76 -11.11 13.40
CA GLU A 325 -10.89 -12.06 13.38
C GLU A 325 -12.24 -11.35 13.27
N LYS A 326 -12.42 -10.25 13.99
CA LYS A 326 -13.62 -9.42 13.85
C LYS A 326 -13.77 -8.88 12.43
N TRP A 327 -12.69 -8.39 11.83
CA TRP A 327 -12.67 -7.94 10.44
C TRP A 327 -13.05 -9.07 9.48
N LEU A 328 -12.43 -10.24 9.64
CA LEU A 328 -12.72 -11.46 8.88
C LEU A 328 -14.21 -11.82 8.92
N ASN A 329 -14.81 -11.82 10.11
CA ASN A 329 -16.22 -12.16 10.30
C ASN A 329 -17.16 -11.11 9.67
N ASN A 330 -16.81 -9.84 9.76
CA ASN A 330 -17.58 -8.77 9.11
C ASN A 330 -17.63 -8.97 7.60
N VAL A 331 -16.49 -9.26 6.96
CA VAL A 331 -16.41 -9.42 5.50
C VAL A 331 -17.04 -10.72 5.02
N ARG A 332 -16.94 -11.82 5.78
CA ARG A 332 -17.64 -13.09 5.46
C ARG A 332 -19.15 -12.91 5.28
N ASN A 333 -19.78 -12.06 6.09
CA ASN A 333 -21.22 -11.79 6.01
C ASN A 333 -21.63 -11.04 4.73
N TYR A 334 -20.65 -10.58 3.95
CA TYR A 334 -20.86 -9.77 2.76
C TYR A 334 -20.58 -10.47 1.43
N CYS A 335 -20.46 -11.77 1.44
CA CYS A 335 -19.96 -12.55 0.31
C CYS A 335 -20.91 -12.69 -0.90
N ASN A 336 -21.99 -11.93 -0.99
CA ASN A 336 -23.00 -12.07 -2.07
C ASN A 336 -22.81 -11.10 -3.26
N SER A 337 -21.68 -10.40 -3.36
CA SER A 337 -21.43 -9.47 -4.46
C SER A 337 -20.83 -10.17 -5.68
N ASN A 338 -21.32 -9.85 -6.88
CA ASN A 338 -20.69 -10.20 -8.15
C ASN A 338 -19.45 -9.36 -8.48
N LEU A 339 -19.10 -8.43 -7.59
CA LEU A 339 -17.96 -7.54 -7.74
C LEU A 339 -16.73 -8.14 -7.05
N ALA A 340 -15.57 -7.97 -7.66
CA ALA A 340 -14.31 -8.39 -7.06
C ALA A 340 -13.97 -7.56 -5.81
N ARG A 341 -13.11 -8.10 -4.94
CA ARG A 341 -12.70 -7.45 -3.70
C ARG A 341 -11.23 -7.14 -3.70
N ILE A 342 -10.93 -5.88 -3.41
CA ILE A 342 -9.57 -5.34 -3.32
C ILE A 342 -9.42 -4.65 -1.97
N ILE A 343 -8.28 -4.85 -1.31
CA ILE A 343 -7.89 -4.07 -0.13
C ILE A 343 -6.94 -2.99 -0.61
N TYR A 344 -7.44 -1.75 -0.67
CA TYR A 344 -6.64 -0.62 -1.13
C TYR A 344 -5.59 -0.20 -0.10
N GLU A 345 -5.88 -0.33 1.19
CA GLU A 345 -4.99 -0.01 2.30
C GLU A 345 -5.27 -0.91 3.50
N PHE A 346 -4.22 -1.33 4.20
CA PHE A 346 -4.35 -2.05 5.46
C PHE A 346 -3.11 -1.87 6.34
N ASP A 347 -3.31 -1.87 7.66
CA ASP A 347 -2.25 -1.90 8.67
C ASP A 347 -2.83 -2.16 10.08
N ALA A 348 -1.95 -2.51 11.01
CA ALA A 348 -2.15 -2.34 12.45
C ALA A 348 -1.30 -1.14 12.90
N THR A 349 -1.93 0.01 13.10
CA THR A 349 -1.21 1.25 13.37
C THR A 349 -0.55 1.27 14.74
N GLY A 350 0.59 1.92 14.84
CA GLY A 350 1.26 2.15 16.13
C GLY A 350 2.01 0.94 16.69
N THR A 351 2.21 -0.15 15.93
CA THR A 351 3.00 -1.31 16.36
C THR A 351 4.26 -1.51 15.51
N GLN A 352 5.31 -2.03 16.14
CA GLN A 352 6.51 -2.56 15.48
C GLN A 352 6.39 -4.05 15.17
N ASN A 353 5.40 -4.72 15.75
CA ASN A 353 5.12 -6.13 15.46
C ASN A 353 4.63 -6.31 14.03
N GLY A 354 5.09 -7.36 13.37
CA GLY A 354 4.75 -7.68 11.98
C GLY A 354 3.67 -8.75 11.84
N TYR A 355 3.41 -9.57 12.88
CA TYR A 355 2.40 -10.64 12.80
C TYR A 355 1.00 -10.18 12.35
N PRO A 356 0.54 -8.92 12.63
CA PRO A 356 -0.76 -8.49 12.17
C PRO A 356 -0.88 -8.41 10.65
N ILE A 357 0.24 -8.13 9.95
CA ILE A 357 0.29 -8.12 8.48
C ILE A 357 -0.06 -9.51 7.92
N ALA A 358 0.53 -10.56 8.53
CA ALA A 358 0.29 -11.93 8.13
C ALA A 358 -1.14 -12.40 8.50
N ALA A 359 -1.65 -12.00 9.67
CA ALA A 359 -3.02 -12.31 10.07
C ALA A 359 -4.04 -11.71 9.11
N LEU A 360 -3.86 -10.44 8.71
CA LEU A 360 -4.71 -9.80 7.69
C LEU A 360 -4.57 -10.49 6.33
N SER A 361 -3.35 -10.83 5.90
CA SER A 361 -3.14 -11.57 4.65
C SER A 361 -3.93 -12.89 4.61
N ALA A 362 -3.88 -13.68 5.69
CA ALA A 362 -4.64 -14.92 5.81
C ALA A 362 -6.16 -14.66 5.81
N ALA A 363 -6.62 -13.64 6.54
CA ALA A 363 -8.02 -13.25 6.58
C ALA A 363 -8.53 -12.78 5.21
N PHE A 364 -7.72 -12.02 4.46
CA PHE A 364 -8.05 -11.58 3.10
C PHE A 364 -8.25 -12.77 2.17
N ARG A 365 -7.33 -13.72 2.20
CA ARG A 365 -7.43 -14.93 1.39
C ARG A 365 -8.69 -15.74 1.71
N GLU A 366 -8.97 -15.93 2.99
CA GLU A 366 -10.16 -16.65 3.48
C GLU A 366 -11.48 -15.99 3.05
N THR A 367 -11.49 -14.67 2.85
CA THR A 367 -12.68 -13.91 2.42
C THR A 367 -12.76 -13.68 0.92
N GLY A 368 -11.85 -14.26 0.12
CA GLY A 368 -11.85 -14.14 -1.33
C GLY A 368 -11.34 -12.78 -1.84
N VAL A 369 -10.62 -12.01 -1.03
CA VAL A 369 -9.86 -10.85 -1.50
C VAL A 369 -8.72 -11.31 -2.39
N GLN A 370 -8.55 -10.65 -3.53
CA GLN A 370 -7.57 -11.07 -4.53
C GLN A 370 -6.43 -10.09 -4.76
N MET A 371 -6.57 -8.85 -4.31
CA MET A 371 -5.52 -7.84 -4.34
C MET A 371 -5.49 -7.09 -3.02
N ALA A 372 -4.30 -6.89 -2.44
CA ALA A 372 -4.14 -6.15 -1.19
C ALA A 372 -2.84 -5.34 -1.18
N ALA A 373 -2.92 -4.08 -0.75
CA ALA A 373 -1.79 -3.16 -0.65
C ALA A 373 -1.61 -2.64 0.77
N TYR A 374 -0.51 -3.02 1.43
CA TYR A 374 -0.13 -2.52 2.75
C TYR A 374 0.08 -1.00 2.73
N PHE A 375 -0.38 -0.29 3.72
CA PHE A 375 -0.14 1.13 3.88
C PHE A 375 0.87 1.36 5.00
N THR A 376 2.12 1.75 4.70
CA THR A 376 2.73 2.01 3.41
C THR A 376 4.21 1.64 3.44
N TYR A 377 4.84 1.40 2.29
CA TYR A 377 6.28 1.21 2.19
C TYR A 377 6.99 2.57 2.26
N THR A 378 7.96 2.68 3.16
CA THR A 378 8.80 3.88 3.29
C THR A 378 10.07 3.68 2.46
N PRO A 379 10.35 4.53 1.45
CA PRO A 379 11.54 4.39 0.62
C PRO A 379 12.84 4.31 1.44
N ALA A 380 13.72 3.39 1.06
CA ALA A 380 14.99 3.14 1.75
C ALA A 380 15.81 4.43 1.94
N ALA A 381 15.78 5.29 0.94
CA ALA A 381 16.49 6.57 0.97
C ALA A 381 16.16 7.48 2.16
N VAL A 382 14.96 7.37 2.73
CA VAL A 382 14.47 8.23 3.82
C VAL A 382 14.01 7.44 5.05
N ALA A 383 14.06 6.11 5.00
CA ALA A 383 13.48 5.24 6.01
C ALA A 383 14.02 5.47 7.42
N GLN A 384 15.30 5.80 7.58
CA GLN A 384 15.90 6.04 8.90
C GLN A 384 15.21 7.14 9.71
N TRP A 385 14.50 8.07 9.05
CA TRP A 385 13.76 9.15 9.71
C TRP A 385 12.26 8.87 9.81
N ASN A 386 11.75 7.85 9.09
CA ASN A 386 10.31 7.59 8.96
C ASN A 386 9.51 8.90 8.72
N PRO A 387 9.78 9.65 7.65
CA PRO A 387 9.19 10.99 7.47
C PRO A 387 7.76 10.96 6.96
N GLY A 388 7.30 9.81 6.50
CA GLY A 388 6.00 9.64 5.87
C GLY A 388 4.84 9.56 6.86
N TRP A 389 4.06 8.54 6.73
CA TRP A 389 2.83 8.34 7.49
C TRP A 389 3.06 7.77 8.91
N LEU A 390 4.19 8.02 9.53
CA LEU A 390 4.60 7.77 10.91
C LEU A 390 4.20 6.42 11.50
N VAL A 391 2.90 6.28 11.84
CA VAL A 391 2.31 5.07 12.41
C VAL A 391 2.25 3.91 11.42
N HIS A 392 2.42 4.21 10.14
CA HIS A 392 2.47 3.28 9.03
C HIS A 392 3.90 3.17 8.51
N TYR A 393 4.68 2.29 9.08
CA TYR A 393 6.11 2.20 8.80
C TYR A 393 6.53 0.79 8.42
N LEU A 394 6.85 0.59 7.16
CA LEU A 394 7.47 -0.62 6.62
C LEU A 394 8.67 -0.23 5.75
N ALA A 395 9.85 -0.72 6.09
CA ALA A 395 11.07 -0.57 5.29
C ALA A 395 11.96 -1.80 5.51
N MET A 396 12.53 -2.34 4.46
CA MET A 396 13.29 -3.61 4.49
C MET A 396 14.33 -3.67 5.60
N GLU A 397 15.18 -2.65 5.70
CA GLU A 397 16.33 -2.64 6.61
C GLU A 397 16.02 -1.95 7.96
N HIS A 398 15.02 -1.07 7.99
CA HIS A 398 14.70 -0.26 9.17
C HIS A 398 13.60 -0.84 10.05
N THR A 399 12.78 -1.78 9.50
CA THR A 399 11.77 -2.54 10.25
C THR A 399 11.86 -4.03 9.92
N PRO A 400 12.99 -4.69 10.21
CA PRO A 400 13.25 -6.05 9.72
C PRO A 400 12.24 -7.10 10.21
N SER A 401 11.64 -6.94 11.40
CA SER A 401 10.57 -7.82 11.86
C SER A 401 9.32 -7.72 10.99
N LYS A 402 8.88 -6.49 10.71
CA LYS A 402 7.76 -6.26 9.79
C LYS A 402 8.06 -6.74 8.36
N ALA A 403 9.29 -6.51 7.87
CA ALA A 403 9.72 -6.95 6.55
C ALA A 403 9.66 -8.49 6.42
N ALA A 404 10.13 -9.21 7.43
CA ALA A 404 10.09 -10.67 7.45
C ALA A 404 8.65 -11.22 7.57
N CYS A 405 7.82 -10.61 8.42
CA CYS A 405 6.38 -10.94 8.48
C CYS A 405 5.67 -10.62 7.16
N PHE A 406 6.04 -9.52 6.49
CA PHE A 406 5.48 -9.15 5.20
C PHE A 406 5.84 -10.17 4.11
N ALA A 407 7.10 -10.62 4.05
CA ALA A 407 7.52 -11.66 3.09
C ALA A 407 6.74 -12.97 3.30
N ALA A 408 6.53 -13.38 4.56
CA ALA A 408 5.69 -14.54 4.88
C ALA A 408 4.21 -14.29 4.54
N ALA A 409 3.68 -13.10 4.79
CA ALA A 409 2.32 -12.69 4.43
C ALA A 409 2.11 -12.71 2.91
N ALA A 410 3.10 -12.24 2.13
CA ALA A 410 3.08 -12.30 0.68
C ALA A 410 3.03 -13.76 0.19
N ALA A 411 3.82 -14.65 0.79
CA ALA A 411 3.81 -16.08 0.48
C ALA A 411 2.45 -16.73 0.79
N ILE A 412 1.81 -16.40 1.93
CA ILE A 412 0.45 -16.83 2.29
C ILE A 412 -0.54 -16.36 1.21
N PHE A 413 -0.47 -15.09 0.84
CA PHE A 413 -1.41 -14.49 -0.10
C PHE A 413 -1.27 -15.04 -1.53
N HIS A 414 -0.04 -15.26 -2.00
CA HIS A 414 0.27 -15.76 -3.33
C HIS A 414 0.12 -17.27 -3.47
N SER A 415 -0.05 -18.00 -2.36
CA SER A 415 -0.23 -19.45 -2.38
C SER A 415 -1.39 -19.86 -3.27
N SER A 416 -1.21 -20.91 -4.06
CA SER A 416 -2.30 -21.51 -4.84
C SER A 416 -3.27 -22.32 -3.99
N ASN A 417 -2.85 -22.71 -2.78
CA ASN A 417 -3.69 -23.44 -1.84
C ASN A 417 -4.66 -22.49 -1.14
N GLU A 418 -5.86 -22.99 -0.83
CA GLU A 418 -6.74 -22.31 0.10
C GLU A 418 -6.08 -22.27 1.50
N PRO A 419 -6.30 -21.21 2.30
CA PRO A 419 -5.56 -21.01 3.55
C PRO A 419 -5.88 -22.04 4.63
N GLU A 420 -7.08 -22.66 4.62
CA GLU A 420 -7.55 -23.58 5.69
C GLU A 420 -7.33 -22.95 7.08
N LEU A 421 -7.79 -21.70 7.23
CA LEU A 421 -7.47 -20.84 8.38
C LEU A 421 -8.16 -21.32 9.66
N VAL A 422 -7.35 -21.58 10.69
CA VAL A 422 -7.79 -21.79 12.07
C VAL A 422 -7.35 -20.62 12.91
N THR A 423 -8.30 -19.90 13.49
CA THR A 423 -8.07 -18.71 14.33
C THR A 423 -8.02 -19.08 15.81
N GLY A 424 -7.31 -18.26 16.60
CA GLY A 424 -7.23 -18.36 18.06
C GLY A 424 -6.68 -17.06 18.64
N GLU A 425 -6.78 -16.89 19.94
CA GLU A 425 -6.42 -15.63 20.61
C GLU A 425 -4.92 -15.28 20.50
N GLU A 426 -4.03 -16.26 20.57
CA GLU A 426 -2.59 -16.04 20.57
C GLU A 426 -1.91 -16.59 19.30
N LYS A 427 -2.64 -17.39 18.52
CA LYS A 427 -2.08 -18.13 17.41
C LYS A 427 -3.11 -18.38 16.31
N TRP A 428 -2.71 -18.13 15.07
CA TRP A 428 -3.41 -18.52 13.87
C TRP A 428 -2.56 -19.50 13.07
N GLN A 429 -3.21 -20.45 12.40
CA GLN A 429 -2.52 -21.41 11.57
C GLN A 429 -3.34 -21.82 10.34
N GLY A 430 -2.64 -22.24 9.31
CA GLY A 430 -3.22 -22.85 8.13
C GLY A 430 -2.32 -23.97 7.63
N LYS A 431 -2.61 -24.48 6.44
CA LYS A 431 -1.91 -25.62 5.87
C LYS A 431 -0.38 -25.46 5.82
N ASN A 432 0.08 -24.26 5.43
CA ASN A 432 1.49 -23.99 5.19
C ASN A 432 2.02 -22.83 6.01
N PHE A 433 1.28 -22.36 7.02
CA PHE A 433 1.71 -21.19 7.79
C PHE A 433 1.33 -21.27 9.27
N LEU A 434 2.08 -20.52 10.06
CA LEU A 434 1.88 -20.29 11.47
C LEU A 434 2.08 -18.81 11.77
N ILE A 435 1.19 -18.24 12.58
CA ILE A 435 1.27 -16.86 13.07
C ILE A 435 1.12 -16.89 14.59
N GLU A 436 2.11 -16.39 15.32
CA GLU A 436 2.10 -16.32 16.79
C GLU A 436 2.38 -14.90 17.28
N ARG A 437 1.46 -14.39 18.09
CA ARG A 437 1.58 -13.03 18.64
C ARG A 437 2.78 -12.87 19.56
N ASN A 438 2.94 -13.76 20.54
CA ASN A 438 3.87 -13.56 21.66
C ASN A 438 5.33 -13.44 21.23
N ASN A 439 5.70 -14.08 20.14
CA ASN A 439 7.06 -14.05 19.60
C ASN A 439 7.18 -13.19 18.35
N ASP A 440 6.14 -12.44 17.97
CA ASP A 440 6.08 -11.77 16.66
C ASP A 440 6.52 -12.71 15.52
N LEU A 441 6.07 -13.97 15.61
CA LEU A 441 6.48 -15.02 14.71
C LEU A 441 5.44 -15.24 13.61
N THR A 442 5.89 -15.15 12.39
CA THR A 442 5.17 -15.64 11.21
C THR A 442 6.06 -16.62 10.47
N VAL A 443 5.54 -17.79 10.16
CA VAL A 443 6.22 -18.80 9.35
C VAL A 443 5.34 -19.15 8.16
N TYR A 444 5.91 -19.20 6.98
CA TYR A 444 5.36 -19.85 5.81
C TYR A 444 6.33 -20.92 5.31
N ALA A 445 5.84 -22.13 5.08
CA ALA A 445 6.67 -23.24 4.64
C ALA A 445 5.91 -24.12 3.64
N ASP A 446 6.40 -24.18 2.41
CA ASP A 446 5.96 -25.17 1.42
C ASP A 446 7.17 -25.95 0.86
N GLN A 447 7.01 -26.61 -0.30
CA GLN A 447 8.09 -27.37 -0.91
C GLN A 447 9.19 -26.51 -1.52
N THR A 448 8.92 -25.24 -1.80
CA THR A 448 9.80 -24.35 -2.57
C THR A 448 10.25 -23.13 -1.79
N MET A 449 9.49 -22.73 -0.78
CA MET A 449 9.70 -21.49 -0.06
C MET A 449 9.60 -21.69 1.45
N PHE A 450 10.53 -21.07 2.17
CA PHE A 450 10.55 -21.01 3.63
C PHE A 450 10.77 -19.57 4.07
N CYS A 451 9.75 -18.97 4.70
CA CYS A 451 9.81 -17.62 5.27
C CYS A 451 9.58 -17.67 6.76
N TYR A 452 10.35 -16.91 7.55
CA TYR A 452 10.15 -16.77 8.99
C TYR A 452 10.68 -15.43 9.52
N SER A 453 9.97 -14.89 10.50
CA SER A 453 10.20 -13.55 11.04
C SER A 453 10.92 -13.54 12.38
N ASN A 454 11.08 -14.68 13.03
CA ASN A 454 11.79 -14.85 14.29
C ASN A 454 12.28 -16.29 14.44
N ASP A 455 12.97 -16.59 15.53
CA ASP A 455 13.46 -17.93 15.84
C ASP A 455 12.35 -18.97 15.74
N THR A 456 12.62 -20.07 15.03
CA THR A 456 11.64 -21.13 14.80
C THR A 456 12.27 -22.51 14.72
N GLU A 457 11.59 -23.51 15.30
CA GLU A 457 11.92 -24.92 15.17
C GLU A 457 11.18 -25.63 14.02
N LEU A 458 10.31 -24.90 13.31
CA LEU A 458 9.61 -25.45 12.17
C LEU A 458 10.59 -25.75 11.03
N VAL A 459 10.39 -26.90 10.39
CA VAL A 459 11.16 -27.34 9.24
C VAL A 459 10.21 -27.52 8.06
N PRO A 460 10.52 -26.98 6.87
CA PRO A 460 9.71 -27.22 5.69
C PRO A 460 9.66 -28.72 5.33
N PRO A 461 8.59 -29.18 4.67
CA PRO A 461 8.35 -30.61 4.46
C PRO A 461 9.41 -31.30 3.60
N GLN A 462 10.10 -30.58 2.72
CA GLN A 462 11.13 -31.10 1.81
C GLN A 462 12.24 -30.04 1.64
N PRO A 463 13.15 -29.91 2.64
CA PRO A 463 14.14 -28.84 2.63
C PRO A 463 15.06 -28.82 1.41
N GLU A 464 15.34 -29.98 0.82
CA GLU A 464 16.18 -30.13 -0.37
C GLU A 464 15.55 -29.54 -1.65
N LYS A 465 14.23 -29.37 -1.67
CA LYS A 465 13.48 -28.76 -2.79
C LYS A 465 13.34 -27.26 -2.70
N LEU A 466 13.73 -26.67 -1.58
CA LEU A 466 13.63 -25.22 -1.41
C LEU A 466 14.39 -24.49 -2.51
N VAL A 467 13.77 -23.43 -3.01
CA VAL A 467 14.39 -22.50 -3.96
C VAL A 467 14.60 -21.12 -3.35
N LYS A 468 13.86 -20.80 -2.27
CA LYS A 468 14.02 -19.52 -1.57
C LYS A 468 13.84 -19.69 -0.06
N ILE A 469 14.72 -19.04 0.72
CA ILE A 469 14.56 -18.84 2.15
C ILE A 469 14.60 -17.34 2.40
N PHE A 470 13.58 -16.82 3.08
CA PHE A 470 13.59 -15.47 3.64
C PHE A 470 13.55 -15.59 5.15
N GLY A 471 14.61 -15.22 5.83
CA GLY A 471 14.73 -15.43 7.27
C GLY A 471 15.11 -14.19 8.05
N ARG A 472 14.65 -14.13 9.29
CA ARG A 472 15.14 -13.28 10.36
C ARG A 472 15.23 -14.12 11.63
N GLY A 473 16.37 -14.06 12.31
CA GLY A 473 16.63 -14.94 13.48
C GLY A 473 17.17 -16.31 13.07
N LYS A 474 16.76 -17.36 13.76
CA LYS A 474 17.32 -18.71 13.67
C LYS A 474 16.28 -19.74 13.25
N SER A 475 16.69 -20.65 12.38
CA SER A 475 16.00 -21.90 12.10
C SER A 475 17.02 -23.04 12.03
N GLN A 476 16.54 -24.27 11.86
CA GLN A 476 17.42 -25.42 11.65
C GLN A 476 18.19 -25.34 10.33
N LEU A 477 17.72 -24.57 9.32
CA LEU A 477 18.31 -24.50 8.00
C LEU A 477 19.26 -23.32 7.79
N ALA A 478 18.98 -22.19 8.45
CA ALA A 478 19.78 -20.99 8.35
C ALA A 478 19.61 -20.11 9.59
N SER A 479 20.66 -19.37 9.94
CA SER A 479 20.62 -18.40 11.04
C SER A 479 21.60 -17.26 10.83
N CYS A 480 21.27 -16.11 11.40
CA CYS A 480 22.14 -14.94 11.47
C CYS A 480 22.19 -14.40 12.89
N SER A 481 23.36 -13.98 13.34
CA SER A 481 23.55 -13.39 14.69
C SER A 481 22.99 -11.97 14.80
N GLY A 482 22.67 -11.31 13.68
CA GLY A 482 22.03 -10.00 13.67
C GLY A 482 20.51 -10.08 13.66
N ASN A 483 19.85 -8.93 13.84
CA ASN A 483 18.40 -8.82 13.78
C ASN A 483 17.88 -8.35 12.39
N GLY A 484 18.77 -8.20 11.41
CA GLY A 484 18.40 -7.95 10.01
C GLY A 484 17.86 -9.20 9.33
N CYS A 485 17.25 -9.00 8.16
CA CYS A 485 16.79 -10.10 7.34
C CYS A 485 17.92 -10.70 6.50
N TYR A 486 17.70 -11.90 6.00
CA TYR A 486 18.53 -12.49 4.95
C TYR A 486 17.68 -13.25 3.95
N VAL A 487 18.12 -13.21 2.70
CA VAL A 487 17.45 -13.85 1.58
C VAL A 487 18.40 -14.80 0.92
N LEU A 488 18.00 -16.07 0.82
CA LEU A 488 18.73 -17.12 0.12
C LEU A 488 17.92 -17.56 -1.10
N GLU A 489 18.55 -17.56 -2.26
CA GLU A 489 17.95 -18.02 -3.52
C GLU A 489 18.82 -19.10 -4.15
N LYS A 490 18.23 -20.24 -4.43
CA LYS A 490 18.92 -21.39 -5.04
C LYS A 490 19.21 -21.10 -6.49
N ILE A 491 20.49 -21.15 -6.89
CA ILE A 491 20.93 -21.02 -8.28
C ILE A 491 21.05 -22.42 -8.92
N SER A 492 21.59 -23.36 -8.16
CA SER A 492 21.74 -24.77 -8.56
C SER A 492 21.72 -25.65 -7.30
N ASP A 493 21.82 -26.96 -7.46
CA ASP A 493 21.83 -27.88 -6.30
C ASP A 493 23.02 -27.63 -5.35
N LYS A 494 24.06 -27.00 -5.83
CA LYS A 494 25.27 -26.69 -5.05
C LYS A 494 25.52 -25.20 -4.86
N GLN A 495 24.66 -24.32 -5.36
CA GLN A 495 24.90 -22.88 -5.29
C GLN A 495 23.67 -22.11 -4.85
N TRP A 496 23.89 -21.19 -3.90
CA TRP A 496 22.89 -20.28 -3.39
C TRP A 496 23.43 -18.84 -3.43
N LYS A 497 22.58 -17.92 -3.84
CA LYS A 497 22.81 -16.49 -3.65
C LYS A 497 22.29 -16.11 -2.28
N LEU A 498 23.11 -15.45 -1.48
CA LEU A 498 22.72 -14.85 -0.20
C LEU A 498 22.75 -13.33 -0.35
N HIS A 499 21.66 -12.68 0.03
CA HIS A 499 21.67 -11.27 0.38
C HIS A 499 21.48 -11.15 1.91
N LEU A 500 22.49 -10.61 2.58
CA LEU A 500 22.51 -10.39 4.01
C LEU A 500 22.27 -8.92 4.32
N HIS A 501 21.10 -8.60 4.84
CA HIS A 501 20.77 -7.25 5.28
C HIS A 501 21.42 -6.89 6.61
N PRO A 502 21.72 -5.61 6.85
CA PRO A 502 22.34 -5.14 8.06
C PRO A 502 21.44 -5.35 9.29
N ALA A 503 22.06 -5.48 10.45
CA ALA A 503 21.36 -5.35 11.70
C ALA A 503 20.88 -3.90 11.91
N GLN A 504 19.83 -3.71 12.70
CA GLN A 504 19.19 -2.43 12.93
C GLN A 504 19.01 -2.15 14.41
N LYS A 505 19.03 -0.88 14.79
CA LYS A 505 18.70 -0.40 16.12
C LYS A 505 17.75 0.77 16.04
N PHE A 506 16.66 0.72 16.82
CA PHE A 506 15.84 1.91 17.05
C PHE A 506 16.55 2.86 18.01
N LEU A 507 16.64 4.13 17.64
CA LEU A 507 17.21 5.21 18.45
C LEU A 507 16.11 5.96 19.22
N ALA A 508 14.90 5.89 18.72
CA ALA A 508 13.68 6.40 19.34
C ALA A 508 12.51 5.52 18.93
N ASP A 509 11.37 5.63 19.62
CA ASP A 509 10.13 5.01 19.15
C ASP A 509 9.78 5.64 17.79
N PRO A 510 9.82 4.89 16.69
CA PRO A 510 9.59 5.44 15.36
C PRO A 510 8.17 5.98 15.17
N GLN A 511 7.27 5.71 16.12
CA GLN A 511 5.86 6.10 16.07
C GLN A 511 5.52 7.19 17.08
N ARG A 512 6.42 7.46 18.05
CA ARG A 512 6.21 8.47 19.08
C ARG A 512 6.62 9.87 18.64
N GLY A 513 5.90 10.85 19.17
CA GLY A 513 6.37 12.22 19.30
C GLY A 513 6.24 13.09 18.08
N ARG A 514 5.77 12.54 16.99
CA ARG A 514 5.46 13.36 15.82
C ARG A 514 3.97 13.57 15.79
N GLN A 515 3.51 14.51 16.61
CA GLN A 515 2.12 14.88 16.58
C GLN A 515 1.75 15.32 15.17
N PHE A 516 0.60 14.90 14.74
CA PHE A 516 0.02 15.21 13.45
C PHE A 516 0.04 16.73 13.12
N ARG A 517 0.05 17.58 14.12
CA ARG A 517 0.20 19.03 14.01
C ARG A 517 1.54 19.50 13.40
N SER A 518 2.53 18.65 13.38
CA SER A 518 3.85 18.97 12.80
C SER A 518 4.00 18.53 11.34
N MET A 519 2.98 17.98 10.72
CA MET A 519 3.06 17.55 9.31
C MET A 519 3.34 18.71 8.37
N ALA A 520 2.88 19.90 8.70
CA ALA A 520 3.16 21.11 7.93
C ALA A 520 4.64 21.44 7.74
N ASN A 521 5.50 20.99 8.65
CA ASN A 521 6.93 21.30 8.63
C ASN A 521 7.82 20.04 8.41
N ARG A 522 7.24 18.91 8.07
CA ARG A 522 7.97 17.65 8.04
C ARG A 522 9.01 17.48 6.97
N TRP A 523 8.77 18.05 5.84
CA TRP A 523 9.68 18.01 4.72
C TRP A 523 11.02 18.68 5.03
N ILE A 524 10.96 19.84 5.67
CA ILE A 524 12.15 20.60 6.08
C ILE A 524 12.69 20.06 7.41
N SER A 525 11.85 19.53 8.28
CA SER A 525 12.25 19.06 9.62
C SER A 525 12.87 17.67 9.61
N CYS A 526 12.56 16.83 8.63
CA CYS A 526 13.15 15.51 8.49
C CYS A 526 14.70 15.54 8.50
N LEU A 527 15.30 16.54 7.87
CA LEU A 527 16.75 16.70 7.84
C LEU A 527 17.35 17.25 9.13
N LYS A 528 16.54 17.92 9.95
CA LYS A 528 16.96 18.52 11.22
C LYS A 528 16.69 17.62 12.41
N GLU A 529 15.84 16.61 12.26
CA GLU A 529 15.50 15.66 13.30
C GLU A 529 16.52 14.52 13.37
N ALA A 530 16.73 14.01 14.56
CA ALA A 530 17.54 12.81 14.75
C ALA A 530 16.86 11.61 14.06
N PRO A 531 17.64 10.72 13.46
CA PRO A 531 17.11 9.46 12.94
C PRO A 531 16.36 8.66 14.00
N VAL A 532 15.27 7.98 13.62
CA VAL A 532 14.53 7.09 14.52
C VAL A 532 15.11 5.68 14.54
N SER A 533 15.90 5.34 13.52
CA SER A 533 16.59 4.05 13.43
C SER A 533 17.97 4.21 12.79
N GLN A 534 18.84 3.26 13.10
CA GLN A 534 20.20 3.20 12.59
C GLN A 534 20.50 1.79 12.10
N ILE A 535 21.12 1.70 10.93
CA ILE A 535 21.71 0.48 10.39
C ILE A 535 23.07 0.26 11.04
N LEU A 536 23.35 -0.97 11.43
CA LEU A 536 24.60 -1.38 12.07
C LEU A 536 25.43 -2.20 11.07
N GLU A 537 26.48 -1.59 10.56
CA GLU A 537 27.46 -2.27 9.71
C GLU A 537 28.45 -3.08 10.56
N GLN A 538 28.03 -4.22 11.04
CA GLN A 538 28.85 -5.12 11.86
C GLN A 538 29.10 -6.45 11.17
N VAL A 539 30.13 -7.16 11.60
CA VAL A 539 30.37 -8.54 11.19
C VAL A 539 29.34 -9.43 11.88
N LEU A 540 28.68 -10.29 11.12
CA LEU A 540 27.62 -11.17 11.56
C LEU A 540 28.04 -12.63 11.33
N THR A 541 27.80 -13.50 12.28
CA THR A 541 27.93 -14.94 12.09
C THR A 541 26.70 -15.43 11.32
N PHE A 542 26.94 -15.99 10.14
CA PHE A 542 25.91 -16.59 9.31
C PHE A 542 26.12 -18.10 9.22
N ARG A 543 25.06 -18.87 9.40
CA ARG A 543 25.04 -20.32 9.32
C ARG A 543 24.05 -20.78 8.26
N PHE A 544 24.46 -21.82 7.49
CA PHE A 544 23.64 -22.41 6.44
C PHE A 544 23.79 -23.93 6.41
N SER A 545 22.76 -24.66 6.77
CA SER A 545 22.80 -26.09 7.11
C SER A 545 22.18 -27.01 6.04
N LEU A 546 21.92 -26.52 4.81
CA LEU A 546 21.49 -27.37 3.69
C LEU A 546 22.63 -28.15 3.00
N GLY A 547 23.84 -28.01 3.49
CA GLY A 547 25.03 -28.71 3.00
C GLY A 547 26.30 -28.17 3.64
N GLN A 548 27.42 -28.83 3.45
CA GLN A 548 28.72 -28.32 3.92
C GLN A 548 29.19 -27.17 3.01
N LEU A 549 29.62 -26.07 3.60
CA LEU A 549 30.18 -24.94 2.86
C LEU A 549 31.52 -25.35 2.22
N LYS A 550 31.64 -25.13 0.93
CA LYS A 550 32.87 -25.26 0.19
C LYS A 550 33.56 -23.91 0.01
N GLU A 551 32.78 -22.91 -0.37
CA GLU A 551 33.25 -21.56 -0.67
C GLU A 551 32.14 -20.54 -0.46
N VAL A 552 32.48 -19.36 0.03
CA VAL A 552 31.60 -18.18 0.11
C VAL A 552 32.34 -17.02 -0.53
N THR A 553 31.77 -16.42 -1.56
CA THR A 553 32.39 -15.33 -2.33
C THR A 553 31.51 -14.09 -2.29
N ALA A 554 32.06 -12.94 -1.90
CA ALA A 554 31.37 -11.66 -1.98
C ALA A 554 31.19 -11.25 -3.45
N LEU A 555 29.95 -11.02 -3.87
CA LEU A 555 29.64 -10.75 -5.27
C LEU A 555 30.09 -9.36 -5.74
N ASP A 556 30.18 -8.41 -4.82
CA ASP A 556 30.54 -7.02 -5.14
C ASP A 556 32.06 -6.84 -5.31
N THR A 557 32.87 -7.64 -4.60
CA THR A 557 34.34 -7.51 -4.59
C THR A 557 35.06 -8.71 -5.21
N GLY A 558 34.41 -9.85 -5.35
CA GLY A 558 35.02 -11.12 -5.73
C GLY A 558 35.88 -11.76 -4.64
N GLU A 559 35.86 -11.22 -3.43
CA GLU A 559 36.65 -11.73 -2.30
C GLU A 559 36.09 -13.06 -1.80
N THR A 560 36.97 -14.04 -1.59
CA THR A 560 36.61 -15.31 -0.94
C THR A 560 36.65 -15.15 0.57
N ILE A 561 35.53 -15.44 1.22
CA ILE A 561 35.34 -15.31 2.66
C ILE A 561 35.84 -16.57 3.38
N ARG A 562 36.51 -16.38 4.49
CA ARG A 562 36.95 -17.49 5.33
C ARG A 562 35.77 -18.19 5.98
N ILE A 563 35.64 -19.48 5.75
CA ILE A 563 34.71 -20.37 6.42
C ILE A 563 35.25 -20.65 7.84
N THR A 564 34.42 -20.43 8.85
CA THR A 564 34.80 -20.58 10.25
C THR A 564 34.49 -21.97 10.79
N ASP A 565 33.44 -22.62 10.21
CA ASP A 565 33.06 -24.00 10.53
C ASP A 565 32.42 -24.63 9.27
N THR A 566 32.10 -25.92 9.29
CA THR A 566 31.54 -26.66 8.13
C THR A 566 30.28 -26.04 7.54
N ASP A 567 29.51 -25.26 8.31
CA ASP A 567 28.26 -24.65 7.94
C ASP A 567 28.15 -23.15 8.30
N SER A 568 29.26 -22.53 8.75
CA SER A 568 29.23 -21.12 9.21
C SER A 568 30.39 -20.28 8.71
N CYS A 569 30.14 -18.98 8.57
CA CYS A 569 31.12 -17.96 8.21
C CYS A 569 30.77 -16.61 8.85
N GLU A 570 31.76 -15.71 8.87
CA GLU A 570 31.58 -14.34 9.34
C GLU A 570 31.43 -13.41 8.13
N LEU A 571 30.31 -12.69 8.03
CA LEU A 571 29.95 -11.84 6.91
C LEU A 571 29.63 -10.42 7.37
N ARG A 572 29.92 -9.44 6.51
CA ARG A 572 29.29 -8.12 6.59
C ARG A 572 27.98 -8.13 5.80
N PRO A 573 27.06 -7.16 6.04
CA PRO A 573 25.92 -6.99 5.13
C PRO A 573 26.37 -6.88 3.67
N GLY A 574 25.67 -7.54 2.75
CA GLY A 574 26.05 -7.58 1.34
C GLY A 574 25.55 -8.81 0.58
N ASN A 575 26.04 -8.97 -0.66
CA ASN A 575 25.65 -10.05 -1.56
C ASN A 575 26.75 -11.11 -1.68
N TYR A 576 26.37 -12.38 -1.57
CA TYR A 576 27.31 -13.50 -1.57
C TYR A 576 26.85 -14.64 -2.47
N LEU A 577 27.80 -15.35 -3.02
CA LEU A 577 27.60 -16.67 -3.61
C LEU A 577 28.10 -17.72 -2.63
N ILE A 578 27.22 -18.60 -2.20
CA ILE A 578 27.52 -19.76 -1.35
C ILE A 578 27.62 -20.98 -2.25
N THR A 579 28.76 -21.69 -2.22
CA THR A 579 28.96 -22.95 -2.91
C THR A 579 29.08 -24.08 -1.90
N LEU A 580 28.31 -25.15 -2.08
CA LEU A 580 28.31 -26.36 -1.26
C LEU A 580 29.22 -27.43 -1.84
N GLN A 581 29.69 -28.36 -0.97
CA GLN A 581 30.53 -29.48 -1.36
C GLN A 581 29.86 -30.45 -2.34
#